data_111ffbae4a6fa12ef8fefd4b3d50550c
#
_entry.id   111ffbae4a6fa12ef8fefd4b3d50550c
#
_cell.length_a   1.000
_cell.length_b   1.000
_cell.length_c   1.000
_cell.angle_alpha   90.00
_cell.angle_beta   90.00
_cell.angle_gamma   90.00
#
_symmetry.space_group_name_H-M   'P 1'
#
loop_
_entity.id
_entity.type
_entity.pdbx_description
1 polymer ?
#
loop_
_entity_poly.entity_id
_entity_poly.type
_entity_poly.pdbx_seq_one_letter_code
_entity_poly.pdbx_strand_id
1 'polypeptide(L)'
;MSDAKKLLETFEGSSAAHGTTVVGRVGRNGKAESDSRVVRGVLTEEKIQEHIEGKMGVGSIPINQDNMCKFGALDIDTYDLDLKALNSKVHQLKLPLIMCRSKSGGAHLYLFTKDWEPAALIREYLTEMSVALGYSGCEIFPKQDKILADRGDVGNFINMPYFGGDITTRYALDTKGESMTLAQFHKAVSKAKVSASDLDSLTFGGERSHFTDGPYCLEVISSQGAVTEYRNIF
;
A
#
# COMPACT_ATOMS: atom_id res chain seq x y z
N MET A 1 -24.33 -7.45 0.51
CA MET A 1 -23.33 -6.51 -0.09
C MET A 1 -22.51 -7.32 -1.09
N SER A 2 -22.40 -6.84 -2.34
CA SER A 2 -21.59 -7.47 -3.39
C SER A 2 -20.10 -7.43 -3.06
N ASP A 3 -19.30 -8.31 -3.66
CA ASP A 3 -17.85 -8.28 -3.47
C ASP A 3 -17.24 -7.03 -4.13
N ALA A 4 -17.82 -6.54 -5.23
CA ALA A 4 -17.42 -5.28 -5.85
C ALA A 4 -17.60 -4.10 -4.89
N LYS A 5 -18.74 -4.02 -4.20
CA LYS A 5 -19.00 -2.95 -3.23
C LYS A 5 -18.05 -3.03 -2.04
N LYS A 6 -17.79 -4.23 -1.50
CA LYS A 6 -16.83 -4.41 -0.40
C LYS A 6 -15.42 -3.99 -0.82
N LEU A 7 -15.01 -4.36 -2.04
CA LEU A 7 -13.68 -4.01 -2.55
C LEU A 7 -13.56 -2.49 -2.78
N LEU A 8 -14.62 -1.85 -3.28
CA LEU A 8 -14.69 -0.39 -3.42
C LEU A 8 -14.54 0.32 -2.06
N GLU A 9 -15.27 -0.14 -1.04
CA GLU A 9 -15.19 0.41 0.32
C GLU A 9 -13.82 0.13 0.99
N THR A 10 -13.18 -1.00 0.67
CA THR A 10 -11.85 -1.36 1.19
C THR A 10 -10.78 -0.42 0.65
N PHE A 11 -10.86 -0.07 -0.62
CA PHE A 11 -9.90 0.80 -1.30
C PHE A 11 -10.45 2.21 -1.53
N GLU A 12 -11.30 2.67 -0.64
CA GLU A 12 -11.83 4.04 -0.69
C GLU A 12 -10.70 5.06 -0.56
N GLY A 13 -10.62 5.98 -1.52
CA GLY A 13 -9.59 7.01 -1.60
C GLY A 13 -10.08 8.25 -2.35
N SER A 14 -9.35 8.70 -3.37
CA SER A 14 -9.72 9.85 -4.17
C SER A 14 -11.05 9.67 -4.89
N SER A 15 -11.92 10.68 -4.80
CA SER A 15 -13.13 10.79 -5.62
C SER A 15 -12.90 11.54 -6.95
N ALA A 16 -11.74 12.18 -7.11
CA ALA A 16 -11.42 12.99 -8.30
C ALA A 16 -10.88 12.18 -9.47
N ALA A 17 -10.20 11.05 -9.19
CA ALA A 17 -9.60 10.22 -10.21
C ALA A 17 -9.31 8.81 -9.70
N HIS A 18 -9.05 7.89 -10.62
CA HIS A 18 -8.65 6.52 -10.36
C HIS A 18 -7.71 6.02 -11.46
N GLY A 19 -7.03 4.91 -11.24
CA GLY A 19 -6.22 4.24 -12.24
C GLY A 19 -7.04 3.27 -13.08
N THR A 20 -6.71 3.16 -14.37
CA THR A 20 -7.18 2.06 -15.23
C THR A 20 -5.99 1.40 -15.88
N THR A 21 -6.06 0.09 -16.05
CA THR A 21 -5.04 -0.71 -16.73
C THR A 21 -5.69 -1.63 -17.72
N VAL A 22 -5.43 -1.39 -19.00
CA VAL A 22 -5.82 -2.31 -20.08
C VAL A 22 -4.71 -3.35 -20.21
N VAL A 23 -5.05 -4.61 -20.07
CA VAL A 23 -4.11 -5.71 -20.32
C VAL A 23 -4.11 -6.00 -21.81
N GLY A 24 -3.06 -5.59 -22.51
CA GLY A 24 -2.88 -5.84 -23.93
C GLY A 24 -2.45 -7.29 -24.22
N ARG A 25 -2.15 -7.56 -25.50
CA ARG A 25 -1.66 -8.88 -25.93
C ARG A 25 -0.31 -9.19 -25.30
N VAL A 26 -0.07 -10.46 -25.01
CA VAL A 26 1.26 -10.94 -24.60
C VAL A 26 2.23 -10.74 -25.76
N GLY A 27 3.24 -9.89 -25.57
CA GLY A 27 4.29 -9.67 -26.55
C GLY A 27 5.14 -10.92 -26.78
N ARG A 28 5.98 -10.92 -27.84
CA ARG A 28 6.89 -12.04 -28.17
C ARG A 28 7.86 -12.41 -27.06
N ASN A 29 8.11 -11.50 -26.10
CA ASN A 29 8.95 -11.69 -24.93
C ASN A 29 8.21 -12.28 -23.70
N GLY A 30 6.96 -12.73 -23.87
CA GLY A 30 6.14 -13.28 -22.79
C GLY A 30 5.58 -12.26 -21.81
N LYS A 31 5.89 -10.94 -21.95
CA LYS A 31 5.32 -9.88 -21.14
C LYS A 31 4.02 -9.38 -21.75
N ALA A 32 2.95 -9.33 -20.96
CA ALA A 32 1.73 -8.64 -21.37
C ALA A 32 2.00 -7.13 -21.41
N GLU A 33 1.84 -6.52 -22.57
CA GLU A 33 1.79 -5.07 -22.66
C GLU A 33 0.61 -4.58 -21.84
N SER A 34 0.82 -3.56 -21.02
CA SER A 34 -0.26 -2.95 -20.24
C SER A 34 -0.15 -1.45 -20.36
N ASP A 35 -1.24 -0.85 -20.78
CA ASP A 35 -1.40 0.60 -20.76
C ASP A 35 -2.11 0.99 -19.47
N SER A 36 -1.39 1.72 -18.61
CA SER A 36 -1.88 2.18 -17.31
C SER A 36 -1.99 3.69 -17.32
N ARG A 37 -3.17 4.23 -17.02
CA ARG A 37 -3.42 5.66 -17.05
C ARG A 37 -4.33 6.12 -15.90
N VAL A 38 -4.17 7.38 -15.51
CA VAL A 38 -5.11 8.05 -14.60
C VAL A 38 -6.34 8.50 -15.40
N VAL A 39 -7.51 8.18 -14.89
CA VAL A 39 -8.81 8.62 -15.43
C VAL A 39 -9.48 9.51 -14.39
N ARG A 40 -9.91 10.70 -14.79
CA ARG A 40 -10.66 11.60 -13.92
C ARG A 40 -12.07 11.05 -13.68
N GLY A 41 -12.56 11.28 -12.48
CA GLY A 41 -13.86 10.81 -12.00
C GLY A 41 -13.73 9.68 -10.96
N VAL A 42 -14.81 9.50 -10.22
CA VAL A 42 -14.88 8.54 -9.13
C VAL A 42 -14.76 7.09 -9.63
N LEU A 43 -14.11 6.27 -8.85
CA LEU A 43 -14.12 4.82 -9.04
C LEU A 43 -15.50 4.28 -8.62
N THR A 44 -16.19 3.57 -9.51
CA THR A 44 -17.56 3.08 -9.27
C THR A 44 -17.59 1.58 -9.04
N GLU A 45 -18.70 1.08 -8.46
CA GLU A 45 -18.92 -0.34 -8.23
C GLU A 45 -18.89 -1.15 -9.54
N GLU A 46 -19.41 -0.58 -10.64
CA GLU A 46 -19.40 -1.23 -11.96
C GLU A 46 -17.98 -1.46 -12.46
N LYS A 47 -17.09 -0.47 -12.28
CA LYS A 47 -15.67 -0.62 -12.67
C LYS A 47 -14.94 -1.65 -11.82
N ILE A 48 -15.28 -1.73 -10.53
CA ILE A 48 -14.77 -2.79 -9.65
C ILE A 48 -15.31 -4.15 -10.10
N GLN A 49 -16.56 -4.22 -10.52
CA GLN A 49 -17.13 -5.47 -11.05
C GLN A 49 -16.40 -5.91 -12.32
N GLU A 50 -16.13 -5.00 -13.27
CA GLU A 50 -15.33 -5.29 -14.46
C GLU A 50 -13.89 -5.75 -14.10
N HIS A 51 -13.31 -5.20 -13.04
CA HIS A 51 -12.01 -5.62 -12.51
C HIS A 51 -12.06 -7.06 -11.98
N ILE A 52 -13.04 -7.39 -11.16
CA ILE A 52 -13.23 -8.75 -10.64
C ILE A 52 -13.50 -9.75 -11.77
N GLU A 53 -14.19 -9.32 -12.82
CA GLU A 53 -14.44 -10.14 -14.01
C GLU A 53 -13.22 -10.25 -14.96
N GLY A 54 -12.12 -9.55 -14.68
CA GLY A 54 -10.91 -9.56 -15.51
C GLY A 54 -11.01 -8.79 -16.82
N LYS A 55 -12.01 -7.92 -16.97
CA LYS A 55 -12.24 -7.12 -18.19
C LYS A 55 -11.33 -5.90 -18.26
N MET A 56 -11.24 -5.16 -17.15
CA MET A 56 -10.42 -3.95 -17.04
C MET A 56 -9.79 -3.86 -15.65
N GLY A 57 -8.47 -3.75 -15.57
CA GLY A 57 -7.78 -3.52 -14.32
C GLY A 57 -8.05 -2.11 -13.80
N VAL A 58 -8.29 -1.98 -12.49
CA VAL A 58 -8.40 -0.67 -11.84
C VAL A 58 -7.39 -0.50 -10.74
N GLY A 59 -7.07 0.76 -10.43
CA GLY A 59 -6.24 1.17 -9.31
C GLY A 59 -6.94 2.25 -8.51
N SER A 60 -6.71 2.28 -7.21
CA SER A 60 -7.20 3.34 -6.35
C SER A 60 -6.07 4.31 -6.00
N ILE A 61 -6.42 5.60 -5.86
CA ILE A 61 -5.54 6.65 -5.37
C ILE A 61 -5.84 6.80 -3.88
N PRO A 62 -4.91 6.44 -2.97
CA PRO A 62 -5.19 6.42 -1.53
C PRO A 62 -5.56 7.77 -0.94
N ILE A 63 -4.90 8.85 -1.39
CA ILE A 63 -5.08 10.21 -0.86
C ILE A 63 -6.30 10.89 -1.50
N ASN A 64 -7.18 11.43 -0.68
CA ASN A 64 -8.33 12.23 -1.11
C ASN A 64 -7.98 13.72 -1.19
N GLN A 65 -8.96 14.57 -1.55
CA GLN A 65 -8.80 16.02 -1.70
C GLN A 65 -8.55 16.74 -0.36
N ASP A 66 -8.87 16.09 0.76
CA ASP A 66 -8.63 16.61 2.12
C ASP A 66 -7.29 16.16 2.68
N ASN A 67 -6.45 15.54 1.84
CA ASN A 67 -5.15 14.95 2.19
C ASN A 67 -5.24 13.81 3.23
N MET A 68 -6.35 13.07 3.20
CA MET A 68 -6.62 11.95 4.10
C MET A 68 -6.62 10.63 3.33
N CYS A 69 -6.33 9.53 4.04
CA CYS A 69 -6.29 8.18 3.51
C CYS A 69 -7.06 7.21 4.42
N LYS A 70 -7.70 6.20 3.84
CA LYS A 70 -8.23 5.01 4.53
C LYS A 70 -7.36 3.78 4.32
N PHE A 71 -6.40 3.87 3.42
CA PHE A 71 -5.40 2.86 3.21
C PHE A 71 -4.11 3.48 2.67
N GLY A 72 -3.03 2.75 2.83
CA GLY A 72 -1.77 3.02 2.16
C GLY A 72 -1.12 1.72 1.75
N ALA A 73 -0.02 1.78 1.02
CA ALA A 73 0.67 0.58 0.58
C ALA A 73 2.18 0.78 0.40
N LEU A 74 2.94 -0.28 0.63
CA LEU A 74 4.30 -0.46 0.13
C LEU A 74 4.23 -1.22 -1.19
N ASP A 75 4.94 -0.76 -2.20
CA ASP A 75 5.11 -1.45 -3.48
C ASP A 75 6.54 -1.97 -3.58
N ILE A 76 6.72 -3.28 -3.41
CA ILE A 76 8.01 -3.96 -3.46
C ILE A 76 8.12 -4.65 -4.81
N ASP A 77 8.81 -4.00 -5.75
CA ASP A 77 9.04 -4.51 -7.11
C ASP A 77 10.47 -5.02 -7.25
N THR A 78 10.75 -6.13 -6.59
CA THR A 78 12.07 -6.80 -6.61
C THR A 78 11.96 -8.10 -7.41
N TYR A 79 12.92 -8.35 -8.30
CA TYR A 79 13.02 -9.62 -9.02
C TYR A 79 13.26 -10.77 -8.05
N ASP A 80 12.60 -11.92 -8.32
CA ASP A 80 12.73 -13.16 -7.54
C ASP A 80 12.39 -12.99 -6.04
N LEU A 81 11.40 -12.12 -5.73
CA LEU A 81 10.95 -11.90 -4.38
C LEU A 81 10.37 -13.19 -3.77
N ASP A 82 10.95 -13.64 -2.66
CA ASP A 82 10.36 -14.72 -1.86
C ASP A 82 9.16 -14.18 -1.06
N LEU A 83 7.98 -14.31 -1.67
CA LEU A 83 6.73 -13.85 -1.09
C LEU A 83 6.41 -14.54 0.24
N LYS A 84 6.75 -15.84 0.40
CA LYS A 84 6.48 -16.56 1.65
C LYS A 84 7.38 -16.08 2.78
N ALA A 85 8.66 -15.86 2.51
CA ALA A 85 9.58 -15.32 3.50
C ALA A 85 9.19 -13.89 3.91
N LEU A 86 8.84 -13.02 2.96
CA LEU A 86 8.38 -11.67 3.26
C LEU A 86 7.08 -11.69 4.07
N ASN A 87 6.10 -12.49 3.68
CA ASN A 87 4.84 -12.63 4.42
C ASN A 87 5.08 -13.14 5.85
N SER A 88 5.95 -14.14 6.02
CA SER A 88 6.34 -14.63 7.35
C SER A 88 6.95 -13.52 8.21
N LYS A 89 7.80 -12.66 7.62
CA LYS A 89 8.41 -11.53 8.32
C LYS A 89 7.37 -10.48 8.75
N VAL A 90 6.37 -10.18 7.90
CA VAL A 90 5.24 -9.30 8.26
C VAL A 90 4.54 -9.80 9.51
N HIS A 91 4.26 -11.12 9.59
CA HIS A 91 3.58 -11.72 10.74
C HIS A 91 4.48 -11.82 11.98
N GLN A 92 5.77 -12.15 11.83
CA GLN A 92 6.74 -12.18 12.93
C GLN A 92 6.89 -10.82 13.60
N LEU A 93 6.94 -9.76 12.81
CA LEU A 93 7.00 -8.37 13.29
C LEU A 93 5.63 -7.83 13.73
N LYS A 94 4.55 -8.63 13.60
CA LYS A 94 3.16 -8.25 13.93
C LYS A 94 2.72 -6.96 13.24
N LEU A 95 3.20 -6.72 12.02
CA LEU A 95 2.80 -5.54 11.25
C LEU A 95 1.34 -5.70 10.77
N PRO A 96 0.50 -4.64 10.87
CA PRO A 96 -0.90 -4.68 10.44
C PRO A 96 -1.02 -4.55 8.91
N LEU A 97 -0.21 -5.31 8.19
CA LEU A 97 -0.13 -5.30 6.73
C LEU A 97 -0.75 -6.56 6.14
N ILE A 98 -1.51 -6.40 5.08
CA ILE A 98 -1.97 -7.52 4.23
C ILE A 98 -1.14 -7.51 2.95
N MET A 99 -0.42 -8.59 2.71
CA MET A 99 0.40 -8.74 1.53
C MET A 99 -0.39 -9.35 0.39
N CYS A 100 -0.36 -8.69 -0.77
CA CYS A 100 -0.89 -9.19 -2.04
C CYS A 100 0.24 -9.34 -3.05
N ARG A 101 0.21 -10.40 -3.84
CA ARG A 101 1.12 -10.53 -4.97
C ARG A 101 0.80 -9.45 -6.01
N SER A 102 1.81 -8.73 -6.50
CA SER A 102 1.64 -7.72 -7.52
C SER A 102 1.56 -8.34 -8.94
N LYS A 103 1.23 -7.51 -9.93
CA LYS A 103 1.15 -7.95 -11.34
C LYS A 103 2.51 -8.46 -11.87
N SER A 104 3.60 -7.79 -11.49
CA SER A 104 4.97 -8.10 -11.92
C SER A 104 5.59 -9.29 -11.18
N GLY A 105 4.92 -9.80 -10.14
CA GLY A 105 5.44 -10.87 -9.28
C GLY A 105 6.08 -10.38 -7.98
N GLY A 106 6.19 -9.06 -7.78
CA GLY A 106 6.51 -8.43 -6.51
C GLY A 106 5.35 -8.46 -5.52
N ALA A 107 5.34 -7.55 -4.56
CA ALA A 107 4.33 -7.49 -3.52
C ALA A 107 3.82 -6.08 -3.28
N HIS A 108 2.50 -5.95 -3.11
CA HIS A 108 1.88 -4.79 -2.47
C HIS A 108 1.50 -5.16 -1.04
N LEU A 109 1.98 -4.40 -0.06
CA LEU A 109 1.63 -4.59 1.34
C LEU A 109 0.71 -3.45 1.76
N TYR A 110 -0.55 -3.77 2.02
CA TYR A 110 -1.58 -2.78 2.31
C TYR A 110 -1.77 -2.59 3.80
N LEU A 111 -1.73 -1.34 4.25
CA LEU A 111 -2.19 -0.87 5.55
C LEU A 111 -3.61 -0.34 5.39
N PHE A 112 -4.54 -0.79 6.23
CA PHE A 112 -5.93 -0.30 6.24
C PHE A 112 -6.26 0.34 7.59
N THR A 113 -6.92 1.50 7.55
CA THR A 113 -7.36 2.20 8.76
C THR A 113 -8.87 2.09 8.95
N LYS A 114 -9.32 2.26 10.20
CA LYS A 114 -10.74 2.30 10.55
C LYS A 114 -11.39 3.57 10.05
N ASP A 115 -10.69 4.68 10.18
CA ASP A 115 -11.13 6.03 9.84
C ASP A 115 -10.19 6.68 8.82
N TRP A 116 -10.55 7.87 8.35
CA TRP A 116 -9.68 8.68 7.53
C TRP A 116 -8.54 9.24 8.38
N GLU A 117 -7.30 8.98 7.96
CA GLU A 117 -6.09 9.43 8.63
C GLU A 117 -5.27 10.36 7.72
N PRO A 118 -4.51 11.31 8.27
CA PRO A 118 -3.64 12.17 7.47
C PRO A 118 -2.67 11.36 6.59
N ALA A 119 -2.56 11.73 5.30
CA ALA A 119 -1.65 11.06 4.38
C ALA A 119 -0.19 11.06 4.86
N ALA A 120 0.26 12.16 5.49
CA ALA A 120 1.58 12.27 6.09
C ALA A 120 1.81 11.19 7.16
N LEU A 121 0.83 10.98 8.05
CA LEU A 121 0.89 9.95 9.10
C LEU A 121 0.98 8.53 8.52
N ILE A 122 0.14 8.22 7.53
CA ILE A 122 0.17 6.92 6.85
C ILE A 122 1.51 6.66 6.18
N ARG A 123 2.10 7.68 5.53
CA ARG A 123 3.41 7.59 4.90
C ARG A 123 4.53 7.37 5.92
N GLU A 124 4.47 8.05 7.06
CA GLU A 124 5.43 7.89 8.16
C GLU A 124 5.46 6.44 8.64
N TYR A 125 4.31 5.88 9.02
CA TYR A 125 4.22 4.48 9.47
C TYR A 125 4.65 3.48 8.41
N LEU A 126 4.24 3.68 7.15
CA LEU A 126 4.67 2.80 6.06
C LEU A 126 6.20 2.89 5.83
N THR A 127 6.80 4.06 6.00
CA THR A 127 8.26 4.22 5.92
C THR A 127 8.95 3.40 7.01
N GLU A 128 8.51 3.51 8.28
CA GLU A 128 9.05 2.72 9.38
C GLU A 128 8.88 1.20 9.15
N MET A 129 7.69 0.78 8.69
CA MET A 129 7.42 -0.62 8.37
C MET A 129 8.33 -1.13 7.24
N SER A 130 8.58 -0.29 6.20
CA SER A 130 9.48 -0.66 5.09
C SER A 130 10.91 -0.89 5.57
N VAL A 131 11.39 -0.05 6.48
CA VAL A 131 12.72 -0.19 7.11
C VAL A 131 12.78 -1.48 7.94
N ALA A 132 11.77 -1.74 8.79
CA ALA A 132 11.70 -2.96 9.61
C ALA A 132 11.67 -4.24 8.76
N LEU A 133 11.03 -4.17 7.60
CA LEU A 133 10.99 -5.26 6.62
C LEU A 133 12.31 -5.40 5.84
N GLY A 134 13.18 -4.38 5.83
CA GLY A 134 14.42 -4.36 5.04
C GLY A 134 14.25 -3.86 3.60
N TYR A 135 13.18 -3.12 3.33
CA TYR A 135 12.83 -2.57 2.01
C TYR A 135 12.70 -1.05 2.02
N SER A 136 13.62 -0.35 2.70
CA SER A 136 13.61 1.12 2.87
C SER A 136 13.59 1.94 1.58
N GLY A 137 13.85 1.33 0.43
CA GLY A 137 13.82 2.02 -0.88
C GLY A 137 12.59 1.71 -1.72
N CYS A 138 11.60 0.98 -1.20
CA CYS A 138 10.39 0.67 -1.95
C CYS A 138 9.48 1.90 -2.12
N GLU A 139 8.61 1.85 -3.15
CA GLU A 139 7.62 2.91 -3.33
C GLU A 139 6.54 2.85 -2.25
N ILE A 140 6.14 4.02 -1.76
CA ILE A 140 5.09 4.18 -0.74
C ILE A 140 3.91 4.92 -1.35
N PHE A 141 2.71 4.40 -1.15
CA PHE A 141 1.45 5.03 -1.55
C PHE A 141 0.63 5.40 -0.32
N PRO A 142 0.12 6.66 -0.26
CA PRO A 142 0.24 7.73 -1.24
C PRO A 142 1.70 8.18 -1.44
N LYS A 143 2.05 8.66 -2.66
CA LYS A 143 3.40 9.15 -2.96
C LYS A 143 3.66 10.55 -2.40
N GLN A 144 2.62 11.26 -1.98
CA GLN A 144 2.67 12.63 -1.45
C GLN A 144 1.79 12.78 -0.22
N ASP A 145 2.11 13.78 0.60
CA ASP A 145 1.37 14.12 1.81
C ASP A 145 0.20 15.06 1.54
N LYS A 146 0.26 15.77 0.40
CA LYS A 146 -0.75 16.78 0.00
C LYS A 146 -1.05 16.72 -1.49
N ILE A 147 -2.32 16.96 -1.82
CA ILE A 147 -2.82 17.16 -3.18
C ILE A 147 -2.77 18.65 -3.51
N LEU A 148 -2.11 19.00 -4.62
CA LEU A 148 -2.08 20.36 -5.15
C LEU A 148 -3.20 20.52 -6.19
N ALA A 149 -4.45 20.53 -5.74
CA ALA A 149 -5.65 20.55 -6.58
C ALA A 149 -5.64 21.70 -7.59
N ASP A 150 -5.17 22.89 -7.18
CA ASP A 150 -5.05 24.07 -8.04
C ASP A 150 -4.11 23.86 -9.25
N ARG A 151 -3.21 22.89 -9.14
CA ARG A 151 -2.29 22.48 -10.22
C ARG A 151 -2.80 21.28 -11.02
N GLY A 152 -4.02 20.83 -10.74
CA GLY A 152 -4.63 19.67 -11.39
C GLY A 152 -4.08 18.33 -10.90
N ASP A 153 -3.36 18.31 -9.77
CA ASP A 153 -2.88 17.09 -9.15
C ASP A 153 -4.06 16.27 -8.59
N VAL A 154 -3.98 14.97 -8.76
CA VAL A 154 -4.97 14.01 -8.25
C VAL A 154 -4.34 12.85 -7.47
N GLY A 155 -3.02 12.85 -7.33
CA GLY A 155 -2.24 11.78 -6.71
C GLY A 155 -1.94 10.61 -7.65
N ASN A 156 -1.27 9.61 -7.10
CA ASN A 156 -0.83 8.41 -7.81
C ASN A 156 -1.67 7.21 -7.37
N PHE A 157 -2.11 6.39 -8.34
CA PHE A 157 -2.84 5.17 -8.03
C PHE A 157 -1.90 3.98 -7.82
N ILE A 158 -2.36 3.03 -7.02
CA ILE A 158 -1.80 1.69 -6.93
C ILE A 158 -2.83 0.69 -7.50
N ASN A 159 -2.35 -0.29 -8.29
CA ASN A 159 -3.22 -1.32 -8.85
C ASN A 159 -3.86 -2.17 -7.76
N MET A 160 -5.16 -2.40 -7.86
CA MET A 160 -5.89 -3.22 -6.89
C MET A 160 -5.62 -4.72 -7.10
N PRO A 161 -5.67 -5.52 -6.03
CA PRO A 161 -5.62 -6.98 -6.10
C PRO A 161 -6.92 -7.55 -6.67
N TYR A 162 -6.96 -8.85 -6.93
CA TYR A 162 -8.13 -9.61 -7.41
C TYR A 162 -8.65 -9.20 -8.79
N PHE A 163 -7.78 -8.75 -9.67
CA PHE A 163 -8.10 -8.67 -11.09
C PHE A 163 -8.37 -10.08 -11.65
N GLY A 164 -9.59 -10.36 -12.09
CA GLY A 164 -10.03 -11.69 -12.46
C GLY A 164 -10.62 -12.52 -11.32
N GLY A 165 -10.95 -11.88 -10.19
CA GLY A 165 -11.56 -12.55 -9.04
C GLY A 165 -10.65 -13.59 -8.39
N ASP A 166 -11.18 -14.76 -8.05
CA ASP A 166 -10.44 -15.83 -7.36
C ASP A 166 -9.44 -16.58 -8.26
N ILE A 167 -9.53 -16.44 -9.60
CA ILE A 167 -8.56 -17.04 -10.54
C ILE A 167 -7.35 -16.14 -10.78
N THR A 168 -7.23 -15.05 -10.04
CA THR A 168 -6.18 -14.04 -10.21
C THR A 168 -4.80 -14.56 -9.85
N THR A 169 -3.78 -13.93 -10.44
CA THR A 169 -2.39 -14.03 -9.95
C THR A 169 -2.05 -12.92 -8.94
N ARG A 170 -2.99 -11.99 -8.66
CA ARG A 170 -2.84 -10.83 -7.75
C ARG A 170 -3.66 -11.06 -6.47
N TYR A 171 -3.42 -12.17 -5.81
CA TYR A 171 -4.12 -12.61 -4.61
C TYR A 171 -3.40 -12.16 -3.34
N ALA A 172 -4.12 -12.08 -2.24
CA ALA A 172 -3.55 -11.89 -0.92
C ALA A 172 -3.04 -13.23 -0.36
N LEU A 173 -2.06 -13.17 0.53
CA LEU A 173 -1.51 -14.32 1.23
C LEU A 173 -2.04 -14.39 2.67
N ASP A 174 -2.39 -15.60 3.12
CA ASP A 174 -2.73 -15.87 4.51
C ASP A 174 -1.48 -16.00 5.40
N THR A 175 -1.67 -16.26 6.70
CA THR A 175 -0.58 -16.41 7.66
C THR A 175 0.37 -17.58 7.37
N LYS A 176 -0.03 -18.52 6.51
CA LYS A 176 0.79 -19.67 6.08
C LYS A 176 1.48 -19.41 4.74
N GLY A 177 1.23 -18.24 4.11
CA GLY A 177 1.74 -17.91 2.79
C GLY A 177 0.97 -18.60 1.65
N GLU A 178 -0.29 -19.01 1.90
CA GLU A 178 -1.17 -19.56 0.88
C GLU A 178 -2.10 -18.48 0.33
N SER A 179 -2.54 -18.66 -0.93
CA SER A 179 -3.43 -17.69 -1.58
C SER A 179 -4.80 -17.65 -0.92
N MET A 180 -5.30 -16.44 -0.65
CA MET A 180 -6.66 -16.21 -0.16
C MET A 180 -7.62 -16.01 -1.32
N THR A 181 -8.86 -16.52 -1.17
CA THR A 181 -9.99 -16.09 -2.01
C THR A 181 -10.37 -14.64 -1.68
N LEU A 182 -11.12 -13.98 -2.58
CA LEU A 182 -11.62 -12.62 -2.35
C LEU A 182 -12.47 -12.52 -1.06
N ALA A 183 -13.29 -13.55 -0.79
CA ALA A 183 -14.07 -13.62 0.43
C ALA A 183 -13.20 -13.72 1.71
N GLN A 184 -12.10 -14.46 1.65
CA GLN A 184 -11.13 -14.55 2.75
C GLN A 184 -10.38 -13.23 2.94
N PHE A 185 -10.01 -12.57 1.83
CA PHE A 185 -9.38 -11.25 1.86
C PHE A 185 -10.27 -10.20 2.56
N HIS A 186 -11.56 -10.11 2.22
CA HIS A 186 -12.49 -9.21 2.90
C HIS A 186 -12.54 -9.44 4.42
N LYS A 187 -12.53 -10.71 4.85
CA LYS A 187 -12.48 -11.05 6.28
C LYS A 187 -11.15 -10.66 6.93
N ALA A 188 -10.04 -10.83 6.20
CA ALA A 188 -8.73 -10.45 6.69
C ALA A 188 -8.62 -8.93 6.85
N VAL A 189 -9.07 -8.15 5.85
CA VAL A 189 -9.11 -6.68 5.93
C VAL A 189 -9.92 -6.19 7.12
N SER A 190 -11.12 -6.76 7.33
CA SER A 190 -11.98 -6.35 8.47
C SER A 190 -11.31 -6.53 9.83
N LYS A 191 -10.39 -7.52 9.95
CA LYS A 191 -9.63 -7.78 11.18
C LYS A 191 -8.35 -6.96 11.28
N ALA A 192 -7.75 -6.60 10.14
CA ALA A 192 -6.47 -5.91 10.08
C ALA A 192 -6.58 -4.38 10.17
N LYS A 193 -7.80 -3.82 10.07
CA LYS A 193 -8.01 -2.37 10.18
C LYS A 193 -7.55 -1.86 11.55
N VAL A 194 -6.72 -0.84 11.52
CA VAL A 194 -6.14 -0.18 12.71
C VAL A 194 -6.66 1.25 12.85
N SER A 195 -6.66 1.78 14.07
CA SER A 195 -6.84 3.21 14.33
C SER A 195 -5.47 3.90 14.41
N ALA A 196 -5.44 5.25 14.41
CA ALA A 196 -4.22 6.01 14.67
C ALA A 196 -3.57 5.59 15.99
N SER A 197 -4.35 5.40 17.06
CA SER A 197 -3.83 4.95 18.36
C SER A 197 -3.26 3.52 18.34
N ASP A 198 -3.81 2.63 17.49
CA ASP A 198 -3.22 1.29 17.30
C ASP A 198 -1.84 1.41 16.61
N LEU A 199 -1.71 2.32 15.62
CA LEU A 199 -0.45 2.59 14.94
C LEU A 199 0.58 3.20 15.89
N ASP A 200 0.17 4.17 16.74
CA ASP A 200 1.04 4.79 17.74
C ASP A 200 1.61 3.79 18.73
N SER A 201 0.90 2.70 19.00
CA SER A 201 1.35 1.64 19.91
C SER A 201 2.35 0.66 19.28
N LEU A 202 2.55 0.70 17.95
CA LEU A 202 3.51 -0.17 17.28
C LEU A 202 4.95 0.23 17.63
N THR A 203 5.74 -0.73 18.06
CA THR A 203 7.17 -0.56 18.31
C THR A 203 7.98 -1.32 17.26
N PHE A 204 8.74 -0.62 16.45
CA PHE A 204 9.58 -1.20 15.39
C PHE A 204 11.01 -1.47 15.87
N GLY A 205 11.17 -2.26 16.95
CA GLY A 205 12.49 -2.75 17.36
C GLY A 205 13.51 -1.70 17.84
N GLY A 206 13.10 -0.46 18.09
CA GLY A 206 13.91 0.63 18.61
C GLY A 206 13.00 1.72 19.19
N GLU A 207 13.51 2.49 20.15
CA GLU A 207 12.80 3.67 20.66
C GLU A 207 12.47 4.62 19.49
N ARG A 208 11.22 5.12 19.45
CA ARG A 208 10.83 6.15 18.47
C ARG A 208 11.70 7.38 18.68
N SER A 209 12.48 7.74 17.66
CA SER A 209 13.03 9.08 17.58
C SER A 209 11.87 10.03 17.27
N HIS A 210 11.36 10.78 18.22
CA HIS A 210 10.49 11.91 17.96
C HIS A 210 11.27 12.91 17.10
N PHE A 211 10.88 13.07 15.84
CA PHE A 211 11.31 14.21 15.06
C PHE A 211 10.69 15.47 15.69
N THR A 212 11.44 16.15 16.54
CA THR A 212 11.08 17.51 16.94
C THR A 212 11.37 18.43 15.74
N ASP A 213 10.45 19.35 15.45
CA ASP A 213 10.58 20.41 14.44
C ASP A 213 11.83 21.29 14.69
N GLY A 214 12.98 20.83 14.23
CA GLY A 214 14.24 21.54 14.28
C GLY A 214 15.15 21.12 13.12
N PRO A 215 16.09 21.95 12.68
CA PRO A 215 16.91 21.64 11.53
C PRO A 215 17.76 20.39 11.80
N TYR A 216 17.34 19.30 11.18
CA TYR A 216 18.02 18.01 11.00
C TYR A 216 19.10 17.64 12.03
N CYS A 217 18.70 17.04 13.16
CA CYS A 217 19.60 16.25 14.00
C CYS A 217 19.14 14.80 13.99
N LEU A 218 19.94 13.91 13.41
CA LEU A 218 19.78 12.46 13.54
C LEU A 218 20.56 12.02 14.78
N GLU A 219 19.87 11.73 15.89
CA GLU A 219 20.47 10.98 16.98
C GLU A 219 20.29 9.47 16.70
N VAL A 220 21.38 8.81 16.38
CA VAL A 220 21.41 7.34 16.31
C VAL A 220 21.91 6.83 17.68
N ILE A 221 21.00 6.33 18.49
CA ILE A 221 21.36 5.63 19.73
C ILE A 221 21.71 4.19 19.34
N SER A 222 22.99 3.83 19.43
CA SER A 222 23.41 2.45 19.27
C SER A 222 22.99 1.64 20.50
N SER A 223 22.79 0.32 20.32
CA SER A 223 22.46 -0.63 21.40
C SER A 223 23.50 -0.72 22.53
N GLN A 224 24.53 0.10 22.50
CA GLN A 224 25.58 0.22 23.52
C GLN A 224 25.65 1.62 24.16
N GLY A 225 24.65 2.50 23.95
CA GLY A 225 24.54 3.77 24.66
C GLY A 225 25.53 4.87 24.25
N ALA A 226 26.19 4.74 23.11
CA ALA A 226 27.05 5.80 22.58
C ALA A 226 26.25 6.72 21.64
N VAL A 227 26.18 8.00 21.98
CA VAL A 227 25.60 9.06 21.12
C VAL A 227 26.67 9.53 20.14
N THR A 228 26.43 9.40 18.84
CA THR A 228 27.31 9.95 17.80
C THR A 228 26.58 11.08 17.10
N GLU A 229 27.05 12.30 17.29
CA GLU A 229 26.52 13.50 16.63
C GLU A 229 27.12 13.61 15.21
N TYR A 230 26.27 13.56 14.17
CA TYR A 230 26.69 13.89 12.81
C TYR A 230 26.20 15.28 12.46
N ARG A 231 27.12 16.22 12.29
CA ARG A 231 26.86 17.54 11.72
C ARG A 231 26.88 17.44 10.20
N ASN A 232 25.80 17.86 9.55
CA ASN A 232 25.81 18.05 8.10
C ASN A 232 26.76 19.20 7.73
N ILE A 233 27.70 18.87 6.86
CA ILE A 233 28.52 19.84 6.14
C ILE A 233 27.85 20.02 4.77
N PHE A 234 27.06 21.09 4.62
CA PHE A 234 26.79 21.78 3.36
C PHE A 234 26.54 23.25 3.64
#